data_5e34cfd66213e4bf0657253ef8377d11
#
_entry.id   5e34cfd66213e4bf0657253ef8377d11
#
_cell.length_a   1.000
_cell.length_b   1.000
_cell.length_c   1.000
_cell.angle_alpha   90.00
_cell.angle_beta   90.00
_cell.angle_gamma   90.00
#
_symmetry.space_group_name_H-M   'P 1'
#
loop_
_entity.id
_entity.type
_entity.pdbx_description
1 polymer ?
#
loop_
_entity_poly.entity_id
_entity_poly.type
_entity_poly.pdbx_seq_one_letter_code
_entity_poly.pdbx_strand_id
1 'polypeptide(L)'
;DIESVLLELLDDSQIWNDMFLDFPISLSSVSFIGTCNSLAGLSPILLDRFRLIPVTGYEPWEKKKIAEYILARLIRESGYGDLQIKLEDDAADELVEYFAPGNGVRDLEHSLRTAVEALIEEYLKTGKAVQQIDRDLLEKELGVSVDKGTGCPCKDESAVGMARAFGVCNGVGRGMTVEATVLEDEDIVITGNVEEDTRESVQVIRTLVGTLTPIQGKGIHVHFGNLGERKCGPSAGMSTFAAVYSAYTGIPVPLDIGFTGEVTLKGFVTPVGGVKEKILEAKNEGCTRMYISAQSYDKLEKEMKNQNLNISVIPVYHIRDIISDVFLREGEQGNGV
;
A
#
# COMPACT_ATOMS: atom_id res chain seq x y z
N ASP A 1 -15.14 -27.96 14.88
CA ASP A 1 -14.79 -26.57 14.49
C ASP A 1 -13.94 -25.96 15.61
N ILE A 2 -12.77 -25.40 15.27
CA ILE A 2 -11.82 -24.81 16.25
C ILE A 2 -12.46 -23.63 16.99
N GLU A 3 -13.30 -22.86 16.33
CA GLU A 3 -13.97 -21.72 16.94
C GLU A 3 -14.96 -22.14 18.03
N SER A 4 -15.69 -23.24 17.83
CA SER A 4 -16.59 -23.80 18.84
C SER A 4 -15.86 -24.22 20.11
N VAL A 5 -14.65 -24.78 19.96
CA VAL A 5 -13.79 -25.15 21.09
C VAL A 5 -13.31 -23.90 21.85
N LEU A 6 -12.93 -22.82 21.12
CA LEU A 6 -12.54 -21.56 21.74
C LEU A 6 -13.70 -20.90 22.49
N LEU A 7 -14.92 -20.95 21.95
CA LEU A 7 -16.11 -20.41 22.60
C LEU A 7 -16.44 -21.19 23.90
N GLU A 8 -16.26 -22.51 23.91
CA GLU A 8 -16.43 -23.32 25.11
C GLU A 8 -15.37 -23.01 26.19
N LEU A 9 -14.09 -22.86 25.77
CA LEU A 9 -12.99 -22.48 26.68
C LEU A 9 -13.18 -21.10 27.32
N LEU A 10 -13.81 -20.18 26.60
CA LEU A 10 -14.02 -18.78 27.00
C LEU A 10 -15.41 -18.54 27.58
N ASP A 11 -16.16 -19.61 27.88
CA ASP A 11 -17.49 -19.49 28.44
C ASP A 11 -17.47 -19.00 29.89
N ASP A 12 -18.50 -18.27 30.29
CA ASP A 12 -18.64 -17.69 31.64
C ASP A 12 -18.73 -18.75 32.74
N SER A 13 -19.06 -20.01 32.40
CA SER A 13 -19.05 -21.13 33.33
C SER A 13 -17.64 -21.44 33.87
N GLN A 14 -16.60 -21.06 33.13
CA GLN A 14 -15.20 -21.33 33.45
C GLN A 14 -14.91 -22.83 33.74
N ILE A 15 -15.68 -23.71 33.11
CA ILE A 15 -15.53 -25.16 33.23
C ILE A 15 -15.27 -25.73 31.83
N TRP A 16 -14.16 -26.42 31.71
CA TRP A 16 -13.78 -27.15 30.49
C TRP A 16 -13.98 -28.65 30.70
N ASN A 17 -14.73 -29.29 29.81
CA ASN A 17 -14.88 -30.73 29.79
C ASN A 17 -13.87 -31.36 28.84
N ASP A 18 -12.78 -31.86 29.38
CA ASP A 18 -11.76 -32.52 28.58
C ASP A 18 -12.25 -33.91 28.12
N MET A 19 -12.35 -34.09 26.80
CA MET A 19 -12.89 -35.33 26.22
C MET A 19 -11.99 -36.56 26.42
N PHE A 20 -10.71 -36.37 26.71
CA PHE A 20 -9.77 -37.45 26.97
C PHE A 20 -9.74 -37.84 28.45
N LEU A 21 -9.80 -36.86 29.33
CA LEU A 21 -9.76 -37.07 30.78
C LEU A 21 -11.15 -37.43 31.36
N ASP A 22 -12.21 -37.16 30.62
CA ASP A 22 -13.64 -37.42 30.99
C ASP A 22 -14.03 -36.85 32.35
N PHE A 23 -13.48 -35.67 32.70
CA PHE A 23 -13.92 -34.93 33.89
C PHE A 23 -13.83 -33.41 33.67
N PRO A 24 -14.63 -32.60 34.38
CA PRO A 24 -14.62 -31.16 34.28
C PRO A 24 -13.38 -30.56 34.94
N ILE A 25 -12.74 -29.62 34.24
CA ILE A 25 -11.59 -28.86 34.71
C ILE A 25 -12.03 -27.43 34.97
N SER A 26 -11.77 -26.89 36.15
CA SER A 26 -12.03 -25.46 36.42
C SER A 26 -10.98 -24.57 35.81
N LEU A 27 -11.41 -23.60 35.03
CA LEU A 27 -10.59 -22.56 34.40
C LEU A 27 -10.65 -21.21 35.14
N SER A 28 -11.26 -21.16 36.33
CA SER A 28 -11.48 -19.91 37.08
C SER A 28 -10.19 -19.15 37.46
N SER A 29 -9.05 -19.81 37.48
CA SER A 29 -7.73 -19.20 37.72
C SER A 29 -6.90 -19.03 36.45
N VAL A 30 -7.48 -19.26 35.26
CA VAL A 30 -6.77 -19.21 33.98
C VAL A 30 -7.09 -17.90 33.27
N SER A 31 -6.06 -17.23 32.78
CA SER A 31 -6.20 -16.07 31.87
C SER A 31 -5.76 -16.47 30.48
N PHE A 32 -6.57 -16.14 29.47
CA PHE A 32 -6.27 -16.44 28.08
C PHE A 32 -5.74 -15.20 27.36
N ILE A 33 -4.64 -15.36 26.65
CA ILE A 33 -4.08 -14.34 25.76
C ILE A 33 -3.96 -14.98 24.38
N GLY A 34 -4.69 -14.42 23.41
CA GLY A 34 -4.62 -14.84 22.01
C GLY A 34 -3.94 -13.79 21.14
N THR A 35 -3.29 -14.23 20.07
CA THR A 35 -2.74 -13.34 19.03
C THR A 35 -3.26 -13.76 17.68
N CYS A 36 -3.55 -12.79 16.83
CA CYS A 36 -3.92 -13.03 15.42
C CYS A 36 -3.38 -11.92 14.53
N ASN A 37 -3.19 -12.22 13.27
CA ASN A 37 -2.71 -11.26 12.28
C ASN A 37 -3.87 -10.45 11.67
N SER A 38 -5.08 -11.00 11.71
CA SER A 38 -6.28 -10.37 11.15
C SER A 38 -7.50 -10.80 11.95
N LEU A 39 -8.47 -9.91 12.06
CA LEU A 39 -9.79 -10.22 12.61
C LEU A 39 -10.76 -10.73 11.53
N ALA A 40 -10.37 -10.67 10.27
CA ALA A 40 -11.19 -11.18 9.17
C ALA A 40 -11.36 -12.69 9.29
N GLY A 41 -12.61 -13.15 9.25
CA GLY A 41 -12.97 -14.56 9.38
C GLY A 41 -13.21 -15.05 10.82
N LEU A 42 -13.01 -14.20 11.83
CA LEU A 42 -13.43 -14.50 13.20
C LEU A 42 -14.89 -14.08 13.40
N SER A 43 -15.68 -14.91 14.07
CA SER A 43 -17.08 -14.55 14.32
C SER A 43 -17.21 -13.38 15.31
N PRO A 44 -18.23 -12.54 15.18
CA PRO A 44 -18.53 -11.50 16.16
C PRO A 44 -18.68 -12.04 17.59
N ILE A 45 -19.22 -13.24 17.73
CA ILE A 45 -19.43 -13.89 19.03
C ILE A 45 -18.10 -14.19 19.72
N LEU A 46 -17.09 -14.63 18.96
CA LEU A 46 -15.75 -14.88 19.50
C LEU A 46 -15.05 -13.56 19.85
N LEU A 47 -15.20 -12.55 19.00
CA LEU A 47 -14.59 -11.23 19.24
C LEU A 47 -15.14 -10.55 20.49
N ASP A 48 -16.42 -10.74 20.82
CA ASP A 48 -17.05 -10.22 22.04
C ASP A 48 -16.46 -10.82 23.34
N ARG A 49 -15.83 -11.99 23.24
CA ARG A 49 -15.18 -12.64 24.40
C ARG A 49 -13.77 -12.10 24.68
N PHE A 50 -13.21 -11.31 23.77
CA PHE A 50 -11.86 -10.76 23.89
C PHE A 50 -11.86 -9.25 24.06
N ARG A 51 -10.94 -8.77 24.90
CA ARG A 51 -10.51 -7.38 24.86
C ARG A 51 -9.46 -7.24 23.77
N LEU A 52 -9.81 -6.60 22.66
CA LEU A 52 -8.89 -6.39 21.55
C LEU A 52 -7.86 -5.29 21.90
N ILE A 53 -6.60 -5.62 21.70
CA ILE A 53 -5.47 -4.70 21.86
C ILE A 53 -4.76 -4.66 20.49
N PRO A 54 -4.95 -3.58 19.69
CA PRO A 54 -4.26 -3.45 18.41
C PRO A 54 -2.77 -3.22 18.65
N VAL A 55 -1.94 -3.99 17.97
CA VAL A 55 -0.49 -3.78 17.90
C VAL A 55 -0.18 -3.27 16.49
N THR A 56 0.16 -1.99 16.40
CA THR A 56 0.52 -1.35 15.13
C THR A 56 1.89 -1.80 14.66
N GLY A 57 2.14 -1.73 13.35
CA GLY A 57 3.48 -1.89 12.79
C GLY A 57 4.41 -0.75 13.20
N TYR A 58 5.69 -0.93 12.89
CA TYR A 58 6.71 0.09 13.15
C TYR A 58 6.73 1.14 12.05
N GLU A 59 6.92 2.41 12.43
CA GLU A 59 7.18 3.50 11.50
C GLU A 59 8.60 3.35 10.89
N PRO A 60 8.85 3.90 9.67
CA PRO A 60 10.15 3.76 9.02
C PRO A 60 11.34 4.21 9.88
N TRP A 61 11.21 5.30 10.62
CA TRP A 61 12.26 5.79 11.53
C TRP A 61 12.51 4.86 12.74
N GLU A 62 11.47 4.15 13.19
CA GLU A 62 11.61 3.13 14.24
C GLU A 62 12.33 1.91 13.70
N LYS A 63 12.00 1.48 12.48
CA LYS A 63 12.68 0.37 11.82
C LYS A 63 14.16 0.63 11.61
N LYS A 64 14.57 1.86 11.27
CA LYS A 64 16.00 2.22 11.18
C LYS A 64 16.73 2.00 12.49
N LYS A 65 16.18 2.47 13.61
CA LYS A 65 16.74 2.23 14.94
C LYS A 65 16.79 0.76 15.31
N ILE A 66 15.75 0.02 14.93
CA ILE A 66 15.70 -1.43 15.14
C ILE A 66 16.74 -2.13 14.27
N ALA A 67 16.97 -1.67 13.03
CA ALA A 67 18.01 -2.20 12.15
C ALA A 67 19.41 -2.09 12.77
N GLU A 68 19.75 -0.95 13.34
CA GLU A 68 21.01 -0.76 14.07
C GLU A 68 21.17 -1.74 15.26
N TYR A 69 20.10 -1.92 16.03
CA TYR A 69 20.09 -2.87 17.14
C TYR A 69 20.23 -4.32 16.66
N ILE A 70 19.51 -4.70 15.60
CA ILE A 70 19.60 -6.02 14.99
C ILE A 70 21.01 -6.27 14.45
N LEU A 71 21.59 -5.31 13.74
CA LEU A 71 22.94 -5.40 13.19
C LEU A 71 23.96 -5.66 14.30
N ALA A 72 23.92 -4.86 15.38
CA ALA A 72 24.82 -5.04 16.53
C ALA A 72 24.64 -6.42 17.20
N ARG A 73 23.43 -6.95 17.25
CA ARG A 73 23.14 -8.29 17.75
C ARG A 73 23.72 -9.36 16.83
N LEU A 74 23.48 -9.27 15.53
CA LEU A 74 23.95 -10.24 14.53
C LEU A 74 25.49 -10.33 14.51
N ILE A 75 26.20 -9.21 14.56
CA ILE A 75 27.68 -9.18 14.65
C ILE A 75 28.15 -9.91 15.90
N ARG A 76 27.51 -9.69 17.04
CA ARG A 76 27.85 -10.36 18.30
C ARG A 76 27.60 -11.88 18.24
N GLU A 77 26.45 -12.28 17.72
CA GLU A 77 26.05 -13.68 17.59
C GLU A 77 26.89 -14.45 16.58
N SER A 78 27.45 -13.76 15.58
CA SER A 78 28.31 -14.39 14.56
C SER A 78 29.63 -14.90 15.10
N GLY A 79 30.08 -14.44 16.26
CA GLY A 79 31.40 -14.75 16.84
C GLY A 79 32.56 -13.93 16.23
N TYR A 80 32.28 -13.04 15.28
CA TYR A 80 33.26 -12.13 14.65
C TYR A 80 33.12 -10.71 15.20
N GLY A 81 33.16 -10.57 16.52
CA GLY A 81 32.96 -9.28 17.21
C GLY A 81 33.96 -8.18 16.88
N ASP A 82 35.13 -8.55 16.31
CA ASP A 82 36.16 -7.60 15.86
C ASP A 82 35.80 -6.93 14.51
N LEU A 83 34.80 -7.44 13.79
CA LEU A 83 34.34 -6.83 12.56
C LEU A 83 33.61 -5.52 12.82
N GLN A 84 34.08 -4.47 12.16
CA GLN A 84 33.45 -3.16 12.18
C GLN A 84 32.55 -3.02 10.95
N ILE A 85 31.29 -3.42 11.10
CA ILE A 85 30.29 -3.29 10.04
C ILE A 85 29.41 -2.08 10.35
N LYS A 86 29.28 -1.17 9.37
CA LYS A 86 28.38 -0.01 9.44
C LYS A 86 27.27 -0.17 8.40
N LEU A 87 26.07 0.18 8.79
CA LEU A 87 24.96 0.38 7.87
C LEU A 87 24.99 1.85 7.43
N GLU A 88 25.08 2.10 6.14
CA GLU A 88 25.02 3.46 5.58
C GLU A 88 23.59 4.01 5.69
N ASP A 89 23.46 5.33 5.88
CA ASP A 89 22.15 5.97 6.07
C ASP A 89 21.24 5.74 4.89
N ASP A 90 21.76 5.88 3.66
CA ASP A 90 21.01 5.65 2.42
C ASP A 90 20.60 4.18 2.27
N ALA A 91 21.49 3.24 2.63
CA ALA A 91 21.19 1.81 2.64
C ALA A 91 20.16 1.45 3.72
N ALA A 92 20.17 2.14 4.87
CA ALA A 92 19.17 1.96 5.91
C ALA A 92 17.77 2.43 5.45
N ASP A 93 17.70 3.52 4.69
CA ASP A 93 16.45 3.99 4.08
C ASP A 93 15.91 2.96 3.09
N GLU A 94 16.76 2.52 2.17
CA GLU A 94 16.40 1.54 1.15
C GLU A 94 16.05 0.17 1.76
N LEU A 95 16.78 -0.26 2.80
CA LEU A 95 16.50 -1.49 3.52
C LEU A 95 15.08 -1.49 4.10
N VAL A 96 14.66 -0.38 4.70
CA VAL A 96 13.33 -0.23 5.28
C VAL A 96 12.25 -0.10 4.20
N GLU A 97 12.53 0.62 3.13
CA GLU A 97 11.56 0.96 2.09
C GLU A 97 11.34 -0.20 1.09
N TYR A 98 12.42 -0.85 0.65
CA TYR A 98 12.36 -1.82 -0.44
C TYR A 98 12.60 -3.27 -0.01
N PHE A 99 13.51 -3.52 0.90
CA PHE A 99 13.89 -4.88 1.31
C PHE A 99 13.10 -5.40 2.51
N ALA A 100 12.56 -4.52 3.34
CA ALA A 100 11.72 -4.88 4.48
C ALA A 100 10.46 -4.01 4.59
N PRO A 101 9.64 -3.93 3.53
CA PRO A 101 8.50 -3.03 3.48
C PRO A 101 7.36 -3.41 4.43
N GLY A 102 7.30 -4.65 4.92
CA GLY A 102 6.25 -5.13 5.82
C GLY A 102 6.16 -4.36 7.14
N ASN A 103 5.04 -4.46 7.83
CA ASN A 103 4.80 -3.79 9.13
C ASN A 103 5.66 -4.35 10.28
N GLY A 104 6.24 -5.53 10.10
CA GLY A 104 7.11 -6.21 11.06
C GLY A 104 8.60 -5.93 10.84
N VAL A 105 9.43 -6.64 11.60
CA VAL A 105 10.90 -6.57 11.54
C VAL A 105 11.55 -7.88 11.12
N ARG A 106 10.77 -8.89 10.73
CA ARG A 106 11.30 -10.20 10.31
C ARG A 106 12.10 -10.10 9.02
N ASP A 107 11.54 -9.41 8.03
CA ASP A 107 12.20 -9.21 6.73
C ASP A 107 13.45 -8.35 6.89
N LEU A 108 13.39 -7.34 7.78
CA LEU A 108 14.52 -6.50 8.16
C LEU A 108 15.66 -7.35 8.78
N GLU A 109 15.34 -8.23 9.72
CA GLU A 109 16.32 -9.14 10.32
C GLU A 109 16.90 -10.11 9.30
N HIS A 110 16.07 -10.68 8.42
CA HIS A 110 16.51 -11.59 7.38
C HIS A 110 17.48 -10.90 6.41
N SER A 111 17.12 -9.73 5.92
CA SER A 111 17.96 -8.96 4.98
C SER A 111 19.30 -8.56 5.61
N LEU A 112 19.28 -8.09 6.86
CA LEU A 112 20.52 -7.77 7.58
C LEU A 112 21.38 -9.00 7.86
N ARG A 113 20.78 -10.13 8.18
CA ARG A 113 21.48 -11.41 8.39
C ARG A 113 22.21 -11.84 7.11
N THR A 114 21.54 -11.81 5.98
CA THR A 114 22.13 -12.15 4.68
C THR A 114 23.31 -11.22 4.35
N ALA A 115 23.15 -9.92 4.56
CA ALA A 115 24.23 -8.96 4.34
C ALA A 115 25.44 -9.20 5.27
N VAL A 116 25.20 -9.47 6.55
CA VAL A 116 26.27 -9.76 7.53
C VAL A 116 27.00 -11.06 7.18
N GLU A 117 26.28 -12.11 6.78
CA GLU A 117 26.87 -13.38 6.35
C GLU A 117 27.78 -13.20 5.12
N ALA A 118 27.36 -12.40 4.15
CA ALA A 118 28.19 -12.10 2.96
C ALA A 118 29.47 -11.34 3.34
N LEU A 119 29.36 -10.36 4.25
CA LEU A 119 30.54 -9.60 4.72
C LEU A 119 31.49 -10.46 5.56
N ILE A 120 30.99 -11.42 6.33
CA ILE A 120 31.84 -12.39 7.05
C ILE A 120 32.57 -13.28 6.02
N GLU A 121 31.90 -13.73 4.97
CA GLU A 121 32.53 -14.50 3.91
C GLU A 121 33.64 -13.71 3.20
N GLU A 122 33.42 -12.43 2.92
CA GLU A 122 34.43 -11.53 2.37
C GLU A 122 35.62 -11.34 3.32
N TYR A 123 35.35 -11.16 4.61
CA TYR A 123 36.39 -11.07 5.62
C TYR A 123 37.28 -12.31 5.67
N LEU A 124 36.68 -13.50 5.63
CA LEU A 124 37.40 -14.76 5.63
C LEU A 124 38.29 -14.93 4.39
N LYS A 125 37.89 -14.35 3.25
CA LYS A 125 38.67 -14.40 2.00
C LYS A 125 39.78 -13.34 1.94
N THR A 126 39.53 -12.13 2.48
CA THR A 126 40.37 -10.95 2.25
C THR A 126 41.10 -10.44 3.48
N GLY A 127 40.62 -10.80 4.67
CA GLY A 127 41.11 -10.25 5.98
C GLY A 127 40.68 -8.80 6.26
N LYS A 128 39.75 -8.23 5.49
CA LYS A 128 39.30 -6.83 5.61
C LYS A 128 38.28 -6.69 6.75
N ALA A 129 38.71 -6.11 7.88
CA ALA A 129 37.89 -6.02 9.10
C ALA A 129 36.87 -4.85 9.11
N VAL A 130 37.08 -3.82 8.32
CA VAL A 130 36.19 -2.65 8.25
C VAL A 130 35.36 -2.78 6.97
N GLN A 131 34.05 -2.87 7.12
CA GLN A 131 33.12 -3.12 6.03
C GLN A 131 31.86 -2.28 6.20
N GLN A 132 31.12 -2.11 5.10
CA GLN A 132 29.88 -1.32 5.07
C GLN A 132 28.78 -2.14 4.40
N ILE A 133 27.57 -2.00 4.92
CA ILE A 133 26.34 -2.42 4.24
C ILE A 133 25.87 -1.21 3.46
N ASP A 134 26.12 -1.24 2.18
CA ASP A 134 25.67 -0.27 1.20
C ASP A 134 24.56 -0.85 0.32
N ARG A 135 24.04 -0.04 -0.56
CA ARG A 135 22.98 -0.42 -1.50
C ARG A 135 23.42 -1.58 -2.40
N ASP A 136 24.63 -1.49 -2.97
CA ASP A 136 25.10 -2.46 -3.97
C ASP A 136 25.20 -3.86 -3.34
N LEU A 137 25.62 -3.95 -2.09
CA LEU A 137 25.64 -5.19 -1.32
C LEU A 137 24.22 -5.73 -1.12
N LEU A 138 23.27 -4.88 -0.72
CA LEU A 138 21.88 -5.30 -0.50
C LEU A 138 21.23 -5.80 -1.80
N GLU A 139 21.38 -5.09 -2.90
CA GLU A 139 20.86 -5.51 -4.20
C GLU A 139 21.48 -6.84 -4.65
N LYS A 140 22.78 -6.99 -4.51
CA LYS A 140 23.52 -8.18 -4.90
C LYS A 140 23.11 -9.42 -4.11
N GLU A 141 23.09 -9.30 -2.79
CA GLU A 141 22.90 -10.45 -1.91
C GLU A 141 21.42 -10.81 -1.72
N LEU A 142 20.51 -9.84 -1.82
CA LEU A 142 19.07 -10.09 -1.72
C LEU A 142 18.43 -10.40 -3.09
N GLY A 143 19.19 -10.25 -4.19
CA GLY A 143 18.72 -10.56 -5.54
C GLY A 143 17.57 -9.66 -6.03
N VAL A 144 17.37 -8.53 -5.39
CA VAL A 144 16.36 -7.54 -5.71
C VAL A 144 17.11 -6.30 -6.19
N SER A 145 17.13 -6.05 -7.48
CA SER A 145 17.48 -4.70 -7.95
C SER A 145 16.38 -3.78 -7.43
N VAL A 146 16.73 -2.81 -6.61
CA VAL A 146 15.86 -1.69 -6.29
C VAL A 146 15.73 -0.89 -7.59
N ASP A 147 14.90 -1.38 -8.47
CA ASP A 147 14.33 -0.53 -9.48
C ASP A 147 13.53 0.49 -8.67
N LYS A 148 14.09 1.70 -8.52
CA LYS A 148 13.33 2.87 -8.06
C LYS A 148 12.24 2.98 -9.10
N GLY A 149 11.17 2.21 -8.85
CA GLY A 149 10.17 1.81 -9.80
C GLY A 149 10.00 2.95 -10.75
N THR A 150 10.18 2.71 -12.01
CA THR A 150 9.84 3.69 -13.03
C THR A 150 8.38 4.04 -12.76
N GLY A 151 8.23 4.82 -11.69
CA GLY A 151 7.04 5.60 -11.48
C GLY A 151 6.82 6.21 -12.83
N CYS A 152 5.64 6.24 -13.34
CA CYS A 152 5.26 6.66 -14.68
C CYS A 152 6.43 7.30 -15.44
N PRO A 153 6.90 6.76 -16.58
CA PRO A 153 8.13 7.19 -17.25
C PRO A 153 8.18 8.68 -17.62
N CYS A 154 7.08 9.38 -17.42
CA CYS A 154 6.86 10.77 -17.83
C CYS A 154 6.43 11.62 -16.62
N LYS A 155 7.36 11.98 -15.72
CA LYS A 155 7.05 12.75 -14.49
C LYS A 155 6.50 14.16 -14.78
N ASP A 156 6.80 14.75 -15.90
CA ASP A 156 6.47 16.14 -16.24
C ASP A 156 5.49 16.26 -17.44
N GLU A 157 4.90 15.16 -17.88
CA GLU A 157 4.01 15.14 -19.04
C GLU A 157 2.56 14.90 -18.60
N SER A 158 1.63 15.30 -19.46
CA SER A 158 0.24 14.92 -19.38
C SER A 158 -0.08 13.86 -20.42
N ALA A 159 -0.92 12.90 -20.12
CA ALA A 159 -1.28 11.84 -21.06
C ALA A 159 -2.78 11.63 -21.13
N VAL A 160 -3.29 11.38 -22.36
CA VAL A 160 -4.68 11.03 -22.58
C VAL A 160 -4.88 9.57 -22.19
N GLY A 161 -5.92 9.32 -21.42
CA GLY A 161 -6.28 7.96 -20.99
C GLY A 161 -5.34 7.36 -19.93
N MET A 162 -4.53 8.15 -19.24
CA MET A 162 -3.63 7.67 -18.20
C MET A 162 -3.78 8.47 -16.91
N ALA A 163 -3.77 7.80 -15.76
CA ALA A 163 -3.80 8.42 -14.44
C ALA A 163 -3.00 7.60 -13.43
N ARG A 164 -2.48 8.27 -12.39
CA ARG A 164 -1.71 7.61 -11.33
C ARG A 164 -2.62 7.20 -10.17
N ALA A 165 -2.53 5.95 -9.76
CA ALA A 165 -3.21 5.38 -8.63
C ALA A 165 -2.22 4.95 -7.57
N PHE A 166 -2.67 4.94 -6.30
CA PHE A 166 -1.85 4.50 -5.18
C PHE A 166 -2.59 3.48 -4.34
N GLY A 167 -1.98 2.33 -4.16
CA GLY A 167 -2.43 1.22 -3.33
C GLY A 167 -1.60 1.07 -2.06
N VAL A 168 -1.96 0.10 -1.22
CA VAL A 168 -1.15 -0.34 -0.08
C VAL A 168 -0.98 -1.85 -0.16
N CYS A 169 0.24 -2.31 -0.11
CA CYS A 169 0.59 -3.71 -0.03
C CYS A 169 1.46 -3.94 1.21
N ASN A 170 1.04 -4.84 2.10
CA ASN A 170 1.75 -5.13 3.36
C ASN A 170 2.08 -3.88 4.22
N GLY A 171 1.20 -2.86 4.20
CA GLY A 171 1.38 -1.63 4.95
C GLY A 171 2.29 -0.58 4.29
N VAL A 172 2.74 -0.82 3.07
CA VAL A 172 3.56 0.11 2.28
C VAL A 172 2.76 0.63 1.10
N GLY A 173 2.87 1.95 0.85
CA GLY A 173 2.32 2.58 -0.33
C GLY A 173 2.98 2.04 -1.61
N ARG A 174 2.19 1.87 -2.67
CA ARG A 174 2.67 1.47 -4.00
C ARG A 174 1.94 2.28 -5.05
N GLY A 175 2.71 2.91 -5.93
CA GLY A 175 2.19 3.58 -7.09
C GLY A 175 1.96 2.63 -8.26
N MET A 176 0.95 2.92 -9.06
CA MET A 176 0.67 2.24 -10.32
C MET A 176 0.02 3.20 -11.31
N THR A 177 0.09 2.89 -12.60
CA THR A 177 -0.68 3.57 -13.63
C THR A 177 -2.00 2.88 -13.87
N VAL A 178 -3.04 3.64 -14.14
CA VAL A 178 -4.29 3.17 -14.72
C VAL A 178 -4.36 3.75 -16.13
N GLU A 179 -4.42 2.88 -17.12
CA GLU A 179 -4.46 3.25 -18.54
C GLU A 179 -5.83 2.87 -19.12
N ALA A 180 -6.38 3.75 -19.93
CA ALA A 180 -7.68 3.54 -20.56
C ALA A 180 -7.60 3.90 -22.05
N THR A 181 -8.14 3.00 -22.90
CA THR A 181 -8.21 3.21 -24.35
C THR A 181 -9.62 2.91 -24.82
N VAL A 182 -10.19 3.82 -25.61
CA VAL A 182 -11.52 3.65 -26.20
C VAL A 182 -11.47 2.58 -27.28
N LEU A 183 -12.44 1.66 -27.27
CA LEU A 183 -12.65 0.60 -28.27
C LEU A 183 -13.76 0.99 -29.25
N GLU A 184 -13.69 0.47 -30.47
CA GLU A 184 -14.71 0.70 -31.49
C GLU A 184 -15.99 -0.14 -31.29
N ASP A 185 -15.90 -1.23 -30.53
CA ASP A 185 -17.01 -2.05 -30.06
C ASP A 185 -17.51 -1.59 -28.68
N GLU A 186 -18.59 -2.16 -28.16
CA GLU A 186 -19.17 -1.82 -26.85
C GLU A 186 -18.53 -2.59 -25.67
N ASP A 187 -17.46 -3.34 -25.90
CA ASP A 187 -16.85 -4.21 -24.91
C ASP A 187 -16.16 -3.43 -23.78
N ILE A 188 -16.18 -4.02 -22.59
CA ILE A 188 -15.39 -3.56 -21.44
C ILE A 188 -14.30 -4.60 -21.17
N VAL A 189 -13.07 -4.27 -21.53
CA VAL A 189 -11.90 -5.12 -21.30
C VAL A 189 -11.15 -4.61 -20.09
N ILE A 190 -10.83 -5.51 -19.15
CA ILE A 190 -10.10 -5.16 -17.91
C ILE A 190 -8.93 -6.11 -17.75
N THR A 191 -7.72 -5.56 -17.65
CA THR A 191 -6.48 -6.31 -17.52
C THR A 191 -5.62 -5.76 -16.35
N GLY A 192 -4.61 -6.52 -15.91
CA GLY A 192 -3.66 -6.06 -14.87
C GLY A 192 -3.74 -6.86 -13.56
N ASN A 193 -4.15 -8.14 -13.59
CA ASN A 193 -4.24 -9.01 -12.39
C ASN A 193 -5.12 -8.42 -11.28
N VAL A 194 -6.36 -8.00 -11.64
CA VAL A 194 -7.33 -7.34 -10.75
C VAL A 194 -8.36 -8.32 -10.21
N GLU A 195 -8.79 -8.12 -8.97
CA GLU A 195 -9.89 -8.84 -8.32
C GLU A 195 -11.26 -8.32 -8.76
N GLU A 196 -12.33 -9.03 -8.35
CA GLU A 196 -13.70 -8.76 -8.78
C GLU A 196 -14.18 -7.37 -8.33
N ASP A 197 -13.88 -6.95 -7.13
CA ASP A 197 -14.23 -5.61 -6.61
C ASP A 197 -13.63 -4.46 -7.45
N THR A 198 -12.38 -4.64 -7.93
CA THR A 198 -11.77 -3.68 -8.86
C THR A 198 -12.46 -3.72 -10.22
N ARG A 199 -12.88 -4.91 -10.70
CA ARG A 199 -13.66 -5.05 -11.95
C ARG A 199 -15.03 -4.37 -11.86
N GLU A 200 -15.73 -4.57 -10.76
CA GLU A 200 -17.00 -3.86 -10.48
C GLU A 200 -16.79 -2.34 -10.48
N SER A 201 -15.73 -1.85 -9.84
CA SER A 201 -15.41 -0.43 -9.83
C SER A 201 -15.25 0.14 -11.24
N VAL A 202 -14.59 -0.57 -12.17
CA VAL A 202 -14.49 -0.14 -13.59
C VAL A 202 -15.85 -0.07 -14.26
N GLN A 203 -16.75 -1.02 -14.02
CA GLN A 203 -18.11 -1.03 -14.59
C GLN A 203 -18.95 0.16 -14.08
N VAL A 204 -18.84 0.45 -12.79
CA VAL A 204 -19.46 1.63 -12.16
C VAL A 204 -18.96 2.92 -12.81
N ILE A 205 -17.64 3.05 -12.98
CA ILE A 205 -17.00 4.22 -13.59
C ILE A 205 -17.42 4.35 -15.05
N ARG A 206 -17.42 3.27 -15.85
CA ARG A 206 -17.84 3.29 -17.25
C ARG A 206 -19.29 3.81 -17.39
N THR A 207 -20.16 3.34 -16.50
CA THR A 207 -21.57 3.77 -16.48
C THR A 207 -21.67 5.26 -16.11
N LEU A 208 -20.95 5.70 -15.08
CA LEU A 208 -20.92 7.09 -14.61
C LEU A 208 -20.40 8.04 -15.70
N VAL A 209 -19.28 7.71 -16.35
CA VAL A 209 -18.72 8.51 -17.44
C VAL A 209 -19.70 8.62 -18.60
N GLY A 210 -20.46 7.57 -18.91
CA GLY A 210 -21.53 7.61 -19.91
C GLY A 210 -22.67 8.57 -19.61
N THR A 211 -22.84 9.00 -18.35
CA THR A 211 -23.82 10.05 -18.00
C THR A 211 -23.25 11.46 -18.18
N LEU A 212 -21.93 11.59 -18.33
CA LEU A 212 -21.22 12.89 -18.34
C LEU A 212 -20.72 13.25 -19.74
N THR A 213 -20.43 12.24 -20.59
CA THR A 213 -19.92 12.45 -21.94
C THR A 213 -20.53 11.42 -22.90
N PRO A 214 -20.74 11.78 -24.18
CA PRO A 214 -21.25 10.83 -25.17
C PRO A 214 -20.25 9.68 -25.41
N ILE A 215 -20.67 8.46 -25.10
CA ILE A 215 -19.86 7.23 -25.29
C ILE A 215 -20.56 6.19 -26.17
N GLN A 216 -21.61 6.60 -26.91
CA GLN A 216 -22.47 5.70 -27.67
C GLN A 216 -21.70 4.81 -28.65
N GLY A 217 -21.96 3.49 -28.57
CA GLY A 217 -21.33 2.50 -29.47
C GLY A 217 -19.85 2.24 -29.20
N LYS A 218 -19.25 2.80 -28.14
CA LYS A 218 -17.84 2.65 -27.85
C LYS A 218 -17.60 1.99 -26.50
N GLY A 219 -16.75 0.98 -26.52
CA GLY A 219 -16.25 0.30 -25.32
C GLY A 219 -15.01 0.96 -24.75
N ILE A 220 -14.41 0.27 -23.78
CA ILE A 220 -13.20 0.75 -23.09
C ILE A 220 -12.32 -0.43 -22.67
N HIS A 221 -11.02 -0.34 -22.91
CA HIS A 221 -10.03 -1.20 -22.30
C HIS A 221 -9.37 -0.44 -21.15
N VAL A 222 -9.45 -0.96 -19.96
CA VAL A 222 -8.76 -0.43 -18.77
C VAL A 222 -7.69 -1.40 -18.33
N HIS A 223 -6.45 -0.92 -18.26
CA HIS A 223 -5.29 -1.68 -17.83
C HIS A 223 -4.74 -1.09 -16.53
N PHE A 224 -4.52 -1.95 -15.54
CA PHE A 224 -3.82 -1.60 -14.30
C PHE A 224 -2.37 -2.07 -14.41
N GLY A 225 -1.43 -1.12 -14.36
CA GLY A 225 0.00 -1.38 -14.43
C GLY A 225 0.53 -2.32 -13.34
N ASN A 226 1.82 -2.68 -13.38
CA ASN A 226 2.47 -3.59 -12.43
C ASN A 226 1.83 -5.00 -12.43
N LEU A 227 1.92 -5.70 -13.54
CA LEU A 227 1.27 -7.01 -13.78
C LEU A 227 1.56 -8.09 -12.74
N GLY A 228 2.73 -8.06 -12.08
CA GLY A 228 3.15 -9.04 -11.07
C GLY A 228 2.37 -8.97 -9.76
N GLU A 229 1.73 -7.85 -9.46
CA GLU A 229 1.02 -7.63 -8.20
C GLU A 229 -0.50 -7.82 -8.37
N ARG A 230 -1.11 -8.53 -7.43
CA ARG A 230 -2.56 -8.67 -7.36
C ARG A 230 -3.18 -7.39 -6.82
N LYS A 231 -4.11 -6.79 -7.57
CA LYS A 231 -4.81 -5.55 -7.19
C LYS A 231 -6.19 -5.88 -6.65
N CYS A 232 -6.46 -5.40 -5.45
CA CYS A 232 -7.72 -5.58 -4.77
C CYS A 232 -8.23 -4.24 -4.21
N GLY A 233 -9.54 -4.17 -4.04
CA GLY A 233 -10.24 -3.02 -3.48
C GLY A 233 -10.61 -1.94 -4.51
N PRO A 234 -11.70 -1.21 -4.23
CA PRO A 234 -12.23 -0.17 -5.12
C PRO A 234 -11.45 1.16 -5.02
N SER A 235 -10.31 1.19 -4.31
CA SER A 235 -9.57 2.41 -3.96
C SER A 235 -8.94 3.14 -5.17
N ALA A 236 -8.83 2.47 -6.33
CA ALA A 236 -8.41 3.07 -7.59
C ALA A 236 -9.56 3.74 -8.36
N GLY A 237 -10.77 3.86 -7.79
CA GLY A 237 -11.95 4.41 -8.45
C GLY A 237 -11.74 5.81 -9.03
N MET A 238 -11.12 6.73 -8.27
CA MET A 238 -10.86 8.09 -8.77
C MET A 238 -9.86 8.12 -9.92
N SER A 239 -8.77 7.35 -9.85
CA SER A 239 -7.79 7.24 -10.93
C SER A 239 -8.38 6.56 -12.17
N THR A 240 -9.19 5.52 -11.97
CA THR A 240 -9.94 4.89 -13.05
C THR A 240 -10.89 5.89 -13.71
N PHE A 241 -11.62 6.69 -12.91
CA PHE A 241 -12.47 7.75 -13.43
C PHE A 241 -11.67 8.76 -14.27
N ALA A 242 -10.54 9.25 -13.76
CA ALA A 242 -9.72 10.22 -14.47
C ALA A 242 -9.18 9.65 -15.79
N ALA A 243 -8.69 8.41 -15.81
CA ALA A 243 -8.19 7.76 -17.02
C ALA A 243 -9.31 7.52 -18.06
N VAL A 244 -10.45 6.97 -17.61
CA VAL A 244 -11.61 6.67 -18.51
C VAL A 244 -12.22 7.96 -19.05
N TYR A 245 -12.43 8.97 -18.22
CA TYR A 245 -12.98 10.26 -18.64
C TYR A 245 -12.03 10.95 -19.64
N SER A 246 -10.72 10.94 -19.36
CA SER A 246 -9.68 11.43 -20.26
C SER A 246 -9.71 10.72 -21.63
N ALA A 247 -9.80 9.39 -21.61
CA ALA A 247 -9.85 8.60 -22.86
C ALA A 247 -11.03 8.97 -23.75
N TYR A 248 -12.23 9.19 -23.17
CA TYR A 248 -13.42 9.54 -23.93
C TYR A 248 -13.47 11.01 -24.36
N THR A 249 -12.87 11.92 -23.58
CA THR A 249 -12.88 13.36 -23.88
C THR A 249 -11.68 13.82 -24.70
N GLY A 250 -10.61 13.01 -24.73
CA GLY A 250 -9.33 13.39 -25.34
C GLY A 250 -8.53 14.45 -24.56
N ILE A 251 -8.98 14.80 -23.33
CA ILE A 251 -8.29 15.76 -22.48
C ILE A 251 -7.27 15.02 -21.63
N PRO A 252 -5.98 15.40 -21.68
CA PRO A 252 -4.94 14.70 -20.94
C PRO A 252 -5.03 14.91 -19.43
N VAL A 253 -4.52 13.97 -18.66
CA VAL A 253 -4.34 14.08 -17.20
C VAL A 253 -2.88 14.38 -16.90
N PRO A 254 -2.57 15.38 -16.05
CA PRO A 254 -1.21 15.61 -15.58
C PRO A 254 -0.70 14.39 -14.80
N LEU A 255 0.52 13.95 -15.06
CA LEU A 255 1.11 12.76 -14.43
C LEU A 255 1.87 13.08 -13.13
N ASP A 256 1.96 14.35 -12.76
CA ASP A 256 2.45 14.81 -11.45
C ASP A 256 1.38 14.81 -10.35
N ILE A 257 0.18 14.30 -10.64
CA ILE A 257 -0.92 14.21 -9.68
C ILE A 257 -1.35 12.76 -9.45
N GLY A 258 -1.73 12.47 -8.21
CA GLY A 258 -2.20 11.14 -7.80
C GLY A 258 -3.64 11.15 -7.30
N PHE A 259 -4.28 9.99 -7.33
CA PHE A 259 -5.66 9.83 -6.89
C PHE A 259 -5.81 8.59 -6.00
N THR A 260 -6.63 8.68 -4.96
CA THR A 260 -7.11 7.52 -4.20
C THR A 260 -8.47 7.78 -3.59
N GLY A 261 -9.40 6.89 -3.83
CA GLY A 261 -10.78 6.92 -3.33
C GLY A 261 -11.68 6.03 -4.16
N GLU A 262 -12.68 5.48 -3.52
CA GLU A 262 -13.74 4.75 -4.20
C GLU A 262 -14.75 5.75 -4.78
N VAL A 263 -15.33 5.44 -5.93
CA VAL A 263 -16.33 6.29 -6.59
C VAL A 263 -17.63 5.53 -6.72
N THR A 264 -18.70 6.13 -6.22
CA THR A 264 -20.04 5.56 -6.33
C THR A 264 -20.66 5.81 -7.72
N LEU A 265 -21.70 5.05 -8.07
CA LEU A 265 -22.44 5.21 -9.34
C LEU A 265 -23.02 6.64 -9.53
N LYS A 266 -23.19 7.41 -8.46
CA LYS A 266 -23.64 8.80 -8.49
C LYS A 266 -22.51 9.82 -8.48
N GLY A 267 -21.24 9.37 -8.46
CA GLY A 267 -20.08 10.20 -8.51
C GLY A 267 -19.59 10.72 -7.16
N PHE A 268 -20.15 10.28 -6.04
CA PHE A 268 -19.61 10.60 -4.71
C PHE A 268 -18.34 9.81 -4.45
N VAL A 269 -17.40 10.44 -3.75
CA VAL A 269 -16.13 9.81 -3.39
C VAL A 269 -16.17 9.36 -1.94
N THR A 270 -15.94 8.06 -1.71
CA THR A 270 -15.95 7.44 -0.39
C THR A 270 -14.53 7.17 0.13
N PRO A 271 -14.37 7.11 1.47
CA PRO A 271 -13.06 6.91 2.09
C PRO A 271 -12.52 5.51 1.83
N VAL A 272 -11.18 5.41 1.78
CA VAL A 272 -10.44 4.16 1.60
C VAL A 272 -9.38 4.01 2.70
N GLY A 273 -8.86 2.79 2.87
CA GLY A 273 -7.78 2.51 3.82
C GLY A 273 -6.39 2.95 3.33
N GLY A 274 -5.43 3.08 4.26
CA GLY A 274 -4.02 3.30 3.96
C GLY A 274 -3.71 4.64 3.28
N VAL A 275 -4.46 5.68 3.59
CA VAL A 275 -4.34 6.99 2.90
C VAL A 275 -3.00 7.65 3.19
N LYS A 276 -2.48 7.51 4.42
CA LYS A 276 -1.18 8.06 4.82
C LYS A 276 -0.05 7.45 3.99
N GLU A 277 -0.01 6.13 3.89
CA GLU A 277 0.98 5.37 3.14
C GLU A 277 0.92 5.73 1.64
N LYS A 278 -0.27 5.88 1.10
CA LYS A 278 -0.49 6.28 -0.30
C LYS A 278 0.00 7.69 -0.59
N ILE A 279 -0.19 8.64 0.33
CA ILE A 279 0.30 10.02 0.18
C ILE A 279 1.83 10.06 0.26
N LEU A 280 2.42 9.30 1.19
CA LEU A 280 3.87 9.23 1.31
C LEU A 280 4.49 8.67 0.03
N GLU A 281 3.89 7.63 -0.54
CA GLU A 281 4.37 7.06 -1.81
C GLU A 281 4.16 8.01 -2.98
N ALA A 282 3.02 8.69 -3.07
CA ALA A 282 2.80 9.71 -4.10
C ALA A 282 3.87 10.81 -4.05
N LYS A 283 4.27 11.24 -2.84
CA LYS A 283 5.36 12.18 -2.64
C LYS A 283 6.70 11.59 -3.10
N ASN A 284 7.03 10.35 -2.71
CA ASN A 284 8.28 9.68 -3.09
C ASN A 284 8.41 9.56 -4.59
N GLU A 285 7.30 9.25 -5.27
CA GLU A 285 7.23 9.20 -6.72
C GLU A 285 7.14 10.59 -7.41
N GLY A 286 7.24 11.68 -6.64
CA GLY A 286 7.33 13.05 -7.16
C GLY A 286 5.99 13.67 -7.56
N CYS A 287 4.86 13.19 -7.04
CA CYS A 287 3.58 13.89 -7.20
C CYS A 287 3.60 15.23 -6.47
N THR A 288 3.06 16.25 -7.12
CA THR A 288 2.86 17.59 -6.55
C THR A 288 1.53 17.70 -5.81
N ARG A 289 0.52 16.94 -6.26
CA ARG A 289 -0.84 16.93 -5.70
C ARG A 289 -1.36 15.51 -5.55
N MET A 290 -2.15 15.30 -4.49
CA MET A 290 -2.85 14.04 -4.23
C MET A 290 -4.31 14.28 -3.92
N TYR A 291 -5.21 13.73 -4.73
CA TYR A 291 -6.66 13.82 -4.55
C TYR A 291 -7.14 12.63 -3.70
N ILE A 292 -7.82 12.93 -2.59
CA ILE A 292 -8.34 11.92 -1.67
C ILE A 292 -9.80 12.23 -1.32
N SER A 293 -10.54 11.26 -0.77
CA SER A 293 -11.90 11.55 -0.29
C SER A 293 -11.88 12.60 0.82
N ALA A 294 -12.84 13.52 0.83
CA ALA A 294 -12.94 14.56 1.85
C ALA A 294 -13.04 13.98 3.27
N GLN A 295 -13.74 12.85 3.43
CA GLN A 295 -13.83 12.17 4.73
C GLN A 295 -12.48 11.59 5.19
N SER A 296 -11.61 11.15 4.26
CA SER A 296 -10.25 10.75 4.59
C SER A 296 -9.37 11.94 4.93
N TYR A 297 -9.57 13.07 4.25
CA TYR A 297 -8.87 14.33 4.53
C TYR A 297 -9.13 14.83 5.95
N ASP A 298 -10.39 14.84 6.40
CA ASP A 298 -10.78 15.27 7.74
C ASP A 298 -10.14 14.44 8.87
N LYS A 299 -9.91 13.13 8.61
CA LYS A 299 -9.19 12.24 9.53
C LYS A 299 -7.69 12.53 9.53
N LEU A 300 -7.13 12.66 8.33
CA LEU A 300 -5.70 12.90 8.13
C LEU A 300 -5.26 14.23 8.75
N GLU A 301 -6.04 15.30 8.59
CA GLU A 301 -5.74 16.62 9.14
C GLU A 301 -5.60 16.58 10.66
N LYS A 302 -6.38 15.74 11.33
CA LYS A 302 -6.30 15.55 12.78
C LYS A 302 -5.05 14.80 13.22
N GLU A 303 -4.62 13.82 12.41
CA GLU A 303 -3.49 12.95 12.71
C GLU A 303 -2.13 13.56 12.34
N MET A 304 -2.09 14.41 11.30
CA MET A 304 -0.85 14.88 10.69
C MET A 304 -0.56 16.37 10.91
N LYS A 305 -1.21 17.05 11.86
CA LYS A 305 -1.05 18.50 12.14
C LYS A 305 0.38 19.01 12.25
N ASN A 306 1.38 18.13 12.43
CA ASN A 306 2.78 18.49 12.64
C ASN A 306 3.74 17.92 11.58
N GLN A 307 3.25 17.29 10.51
CA GLN A 307 4.10 16.73 9.46
C GLN A 307 4.04 17.60 8.21
N ASN A 308 5.19 18.14 7.81
CA ASN A 308 5.31 18.86 6.53
C ASN A 308 5.40 17.84 5.40
N LEU A 309 4.28 17.54 4.74
CA LEU A 309 4.21 16.49 3.71
C LEU A 309 4.90 16.89 2.39
N ASN A 310 5.16 18.17 2.15
CA ASN A 310 5.68 18.70 0.88
C ASN A 310 4.91 18.22 -0.39
N ILE A 311 3.66 17.82 -0.23
CA ILE A 311 2.70 17.48 -1.28
C ILE A 311 1.35 18.12 -0.95
N SER A 312 0.68 18.66 -1.95
CA SER A 312 -0.66 19.27 -1.76
C SER A 312 -1.73 18.19 -1.74
N VAL A 313 -2.42 18.03 -0.61
CA VAL A 313 -3.51 17.04 -0.48
C VAL A 313 -4.83 17.77 -0.70
N ILE A 314 -5.63 17.28 -1.67
CA ILE A 314 -6.87 17.93 -2.12
C ILE A 314 -8.06 17.05 -1.76
N PRO A 315 -9.00 17.55 -0.92
CA PRO A 315 -10.22 16.82 -0.59
C PRO A 315 -11.21 16.81 -1.77
N VAL A 316 -11.78 15.63 -2.05
CA VAL A 316 -12.78 15.42 -3.10
C VAL A 316 -14.06 14.86 -2.49
N TYR A 317 -15.18 15.52 -2.70
CA TYR A 317 -16.52 15.04 -2.32
C TYR A 317 -17.22 14.31 -3.47
N HIS A 318 -17.03 14.84 -4.68
CA HIS A 318 -17.69 14.34 -5.87
C HIS A 318 -16.75 14.46 -7.07
N ILE A 319 -16.88 13.57 -8.05
CA ILE A 319 -16.02 13.55 -9.25
C ILE A 319 -16.07 14.85 -10.06
N ARG A 320 -17.08 15.67 -9.87
CA ARG A 320 -17.16 17.01 -10.47
C ARG A 320 -16.03 17.92 -9.98
N ASP A 321 -15.54 17.73 -8.76
CA ASP A 321 -14.41 18.48 -8.22
C ASP A 321 -13.13 18.15 -9.04
N ILE A 322 -12.95 16.87 -9.41
CA ILE A 322 -11.87 16.45 -10.30
C ILE A 322 -12.04 17.04 -11.70
N ILE A 323 -13.27 17.00 -12.24
CA ILE A 323 -13.54 17.57 -13.58
C ILE A 323 -13.18 19.05 -13.61
N SER A 324 -13.61 19.82 -12.60
CA SER A 324 -13.36 21.25 -12.57
C SER A 324 -11.90 21.62 -12.34
N ASP A 325 -11.15 20.85 -11.56
CA ASP A 325 -9.77 21.18 -11.20
C ASP A 325 -8.72 20.60 -12.19
N VAL A 326 -9.00 19.44 -12.75
CA VAL A 326 -8.04 18.74 -13.62
C VAL A 326 -8.36 18.96 -15.11
N PHE A 327 -9.63 18.91 -15.50
CA PHE A 327 -10.02 18.88 -16.92
C PHE A 327 -10.51 20.23 -17.48
N LEU A 328 -10.96 21.16 -16.63
CA LEU A 328 -11.46 22.47 -17.10
C LEU A 328 -10.42 23.59 -17.04
N ARG A 329 -9.38 23.50 -16.19
CA ARG A 329 -8.33 24.55 -16.10
C ARG A 329 -7.45 24.65 -17.35
N GLU A 330 -7.27 23.57 -18.12
CA GLU A 330 -6.47 23.58 -19.36
C GLU A 330 -7.27 23.99 -20.60
N GLY A 331 -8.62 23.96 -20.55
CA GLY A 331 -9.49 24.31 -21.68
C GLY A 331 -9.69 25.81 -21.93
N GLU A 332 -9.44 26.69 -20.96
CA GLU A 332 -9.67 28.13 -21.09
C GLU A 332 -8.47 28.93 -21.66
N GLN A 333 -7.29 28.32 -21.84
CA GLN A 333 -6.14 28.99 -22.45
C GLN A 333 -6.05 28.85 -23.98
N GLY A 334 -6.97 28.13 -24.62
CA GLY A 334 -6.96 27.83 -26.06
C GLY A 334 -7.90 28.62 -26.96
N ASN A 335 -8.79 29.46 -26.45
CA ASN A 335 -9.70 30.27 -27.28
C ASN A 335 -9.68 31.77 -26.91
N GLY A 336 -8.56 32.39 -27.21
CA GLY A 336 -8.39 33.83 -27.17
C GLY A 336 -7.50 34.27 -28.31
N VAL A 337 -7.98 34.18 -29.54
CA VAL A 337 -7.79 35.15 -30.65
C VAL A 337 -8.81 34.81 -31.73
#